data_729d227f4f41ade5495af46723bfc19f
#
_entry.id   729d227f4f41ade5495af46723bfc19f
#
_cell.length_a   1.000
_cell.length_b   1.000
_cell.length_c   1.000
_cell.angle_alpha   90.00
_cell.angle_beta   90.00
_cell.angle_gamma   90.00
#
_symmetry.space_group_name_H-M   'P 1'
#
loop_
_entity.id
_entity.type
_entity.pdbx_description
1 polymer ?
#
loop_
_entity_poly.entity_id
_entity_poly.type
_entity_poly.pdbx_seq_one_letter_code
_entity_poly.pdbx_strand_id
1 'polypeptide(L)'
;MTSPKTIDYILLSILSLIWASAFFNIKIATYSYGPLTVAFLRIFLGAILIVIICFLKKIKIEAFSKDWYWFAIIGFVNLVIPFFLIAYGVQKIQSNLAAILMSTTPLSSAILAHFFTKTEKINFTKIIGVIVGFAGIVILFSDNLLINNENFFYALMILLGSTFYVIGGILTLKISSKKNENLTSSILIWGSLIIFPIMIYFEQPWNLVPRLDSTISLIYLGVFPTGIAWLIRF
;
A
#
# COMPACT_ATOMS: atom_id res chain seq x y z
N MET A 1 27.91 -6.28 -2.96
CA MET A 1 26.83 -5.37 -3.40
C MET A 1 27.40 -4.47 -4.47
N THR A 2 26.85 -4.46 -5.67
CA THR A 2 27.25 -3.50 -6.73
C THR A 2 26.80 -2.10 -6.30
N SER A 3 27.62 -1.08 -6.54
CA SER A 3 27.25 0.32 -6.30
C SER A 3 25.98 0.67 -7.11
N PRO A 4 25.03 1.43 -6.54
CA PRO A 4 23.82 1.81 -7.23
C PRO A 4 24.14 2.65 -8.48
N LYS A 5 23.46 2.37 -9.57
CA LYS A 5 23.62 3.08 -10.85
C LYS A 5 22.72 4.32 -10.88
N THR A 6 23.02 5.28 -11.73
CA THR A 6 22.19 6.49 -11.93
C THR A 6 20.72 6.14 -12.21
N ILE A 7 20.46 5.06 -12.94
CA ILE A 7 19.12 4.58 -13.24
C ILE A 7 18.33 4.21 -11.96
N ASP A 8 19.00 3.64 -10.94
CA ASP A 8 18.36 3.24 -9.68
C ASP A 8 17.85 4.47 -8.91
N TYR A 9 18.62 5.57 -8.93
CA TYR A 9 18.19 6.84 -8.32
C TYR A 9 17.01 7.47 -9.08
N ILE A 10 17.01 7.40 -10.41
CA ILE A 10 15.88 7.88 -11.23
C ILE A 10 14.62 7.07 -10.93
N LEU A 11 14.72 5.74 -10.93
CA LEU A 11 13.59 4.86 -10.60
C LEU A 11 13.07 5.10 -9.20
N LEU A 12 13.95 5.27 -8.21
CA LEU A 12 13.56 5.60 -6.83
C LEU A 12 12.83 6.95 -6.75
N SER A 13 13.31 7.96 -7.47
CA SER A 13 12.66 9.27 -7.51
C SER A 13 11.26 9.20 -8.13
N ILE A 14 11.12 8.50 -9.26
CA ILE A 14 9.81 8.27 -9.92
C ILE A 14 8.87 7.53 -8.97
N LEU A 15 9.34 6.46 -8.33
CA LEU A 15 8.56 5.67 -7.39
C LEU A 15 8.08 6.52 -6.20
N SER A 16 8.96 7.37 -5.66
CA SER A 16 8.63 8.28 -4.56
C SER A 16 7.55 9.28 -4.96
N LEU A 17 7.62 9.86 -6.15
CA LEU A 17 6.61 10.79 -6.67
C LEU A 17 5.26 10.11 -6.89
N ILE A 18 5.27 8.89 -7.46
CA ILE A 18 4.04 8.11 -7.67
C ILE A 18 3.36 7.79 -6.33
N TRP A 19 4.12 7.35 -5.32
CA TRP A 19 3.54 7.04 -4.02
C TRP A 19 3.13 8.28 -3.22
N ALA A 20 3.87 9.36 -3.29
CA ALA A 20 3.50 10.62 -2.64
C ALA A 20 2.17 11.17 -3.18
N SER A 21 1.96 11.11 -4.50
CA SER A 21 0.71 11.55 -5.13
C SER A 21 -0.50 10.67 -4.77
N ALA A 22 -0.27 9.43 -4.28
CA ALA A 22 -1.35 8.50 -3.97
C ALA A 22 -2.29 9.03 -2.88
N PHE A 23 -1.77 9.70 -1.84
CA PHE A 23 -2.60 10.18 -0.72
C PHE A 23 -3.59 11.25 -1.14
N PHE A 24 -3.17 12.16 -2.02
CA PHE A 24 -4.04 13.16 -2.62
C PHE A 24 -5.15 12.50 -3.45
N ASN A 25 -4.80 11.54 -4.29
CA ASN A 25 -5.77 10.83 -5.13
C ASN A 25 -6.71 9.93 -4.30
N ILE A 26 -6.25 9.31 -3.19
CA ILE A 26 -7.12 8.59 -2.26
C ILE A 26 -8.16 9.55 -1.68
N LYS A 27 -7.74 10.75 -1.25
CA LYS A 27 -8.67 11.76 -0.71
C LYS A 27 -9.75 12.13 -1.71
N ILE A 28 -9.39 12.40 -2.97
CA ILE A 28 -10.36 12.73 -4.03
C ILE A 28 -11.28 11.55 -4.33
N ALA A 29 -10.73 10.33 -4.43
CA ALA A 29 -11.52 9.13 -4.68
C ALA A 29 -12.58 8.91 -3.58
N THR A 30 -12.23 9.18 -2.32
CA THR A 30 -13.14 9.02 -1.18
C THR A 30 -14.25 10.07 -1.09
N TYR A 31 -14.29 11.07 -1.98
CA TYR A 31 -15.45 11.98 -2.08
C TYR A 31 -16.69 11.32 -2.69
N SER A 32 -16.50 10.30 -3.51
CA SER A 32 -17.62 9.59 -4.16
C SER A 32 -17.68 8.11 -3.84
N TYR A 33 -16.55 7.49 -3.51
CA TYR A 33 -16.45 6.06 -3.27
C TYR A 33 -16.15 5.77 -1.80
N GLY A 34 -16.77 4.72 -1.27
CA GLY A 34 -16.42 4.21 0.06
C GLY A 34 -15.02 3.60 0.10
N PRO A 35 -14.43 3.45 1.30
CA PRO A 35 -13.07 2.95 1.47
C PRO A 35 -12.82 1.56 0.92
N LEU A 36 -13.82 0.65 1.01
CA LEU A 36 -13.74 -0.70 0.46
C LEU A 36 -13.75 -0.67 -1.07
N THR A 37 -14.59 0.20 -1.65
CA THR A 37 -14.65 0.40 -3.10
C THR A 37 -13.34 0.97 -3.64
N VAL A 38 -12.78 1.98 -2.96
CA VAL A 38 -11.46 2.55 -3.31
C VAL A 38 -10.38 1.47 -3.24
N ALA A 39 -10.34 0.69 -2.17
CA ALA A 39 -9.36 -0.39 -2.01
C ALA A 39 -9.54 -1.49 -3.07
N PHE A 40 -10.77 -1.94 -3.31
CA PHE A 40 -11.07 -2.95 -4.31
C PHE A 40 -10.67 -2.51 -5.72
N LEU A 41 -11.19 -1.37 -6.18
CA LEU A 41 -10.95 -0.92 -7.55
C LEU A 41 -9.47 -0.60 -7.80
N ARG A 42 -8.78 -0.08 -6.79
CA ARG A 42 -7.33 0.12 -6.84
C ARG A 42 -6.57 -1.19 -7.04
N ILE A 43 -6.91 -2.25 -6.28
CA ILE A 43 -6.29 -3.57 -6.38
C ILE A 43 -6.66 -4.22 -7.71
N PHE A 44 -7.93 -4.16 -8.09
CA PHE A 44 -8.47 -4.79 -9.29
C PHE A 44 -7.90 -4.20 -10.57
N LEU A 45 -7.86 -2.86 -10.70
CA LEU A 45 -7.25 -2.20 -11.85
C LEU A 45 -5.75 -2.47 -11.93
N GLY A 46 -5.06 -2.50 -10.77
CA GLY A 46 -3.67 -2.93 -10.70
C GLY A 46 -3.49 -4.38 -11.17
N ALA A 47 -4.37 -5.29 -10.74
CA ALA A 47 -4.35 -6.68 -11.18
C ALA A 47 -4.53 -6.81 -12.70
N ILE A 48 -5.52 -6.11 -13.28
CA ILE A 48 -5.75 -6.10 -14.74
C ILE A 48 -4.48 -5.66 -15.47
N LEU A 49 -3.87 -4.54 -15.06
CA LEU A 49 -2.67 -4.02 -15.71
C LEU A 49 -1.52 -5.05 -15.68
N ILE A 50 -1.25 -5.66 -14.50
CA ILE A 50 -0.16 -6.63 -14.37
C ILE A 50 -0.46 -7.91 -15.14
N VAL A 51 -1.71 -8.37 -15.16
CA VAL A 51 -2.13 -9.54 -15.96
C VAL A 51 -1.91 -9.28 -17.46
N ILE A 52 -2.26 -8.08 -17.95
CA ILE A 52 -1.98 -7.69 -19.35
C ILE A 52 -0.47 -7.72 -19.63
N ILE A 53 0.35 -7.17 -18.73
CA ILE A 53 1.81 -7.19 -18.87
C ILE A 53 2.36 -8.63 -18.87
N CYS A 54 1.87 -9.50 -17.98
CA CYS A 54 2.24 -10.91 -17.95
C CYS A 54 1.89 -11.60 -19.27
N PHE A 55 0.69 -11.32 -19.80
CA PHE A 55 0.25 -11.87 -21.09
C PHE A 55 1.17 -11.43 -22.25
N LEU A 56 1.46 -10.13 -22.33
CA LEU A 56 2.34 -9.57 -23.37
C LEU A 56 3.78 -10.11 -23.27
N LYS A 57 4.29 -10.30 -22.06
CA LYS A 57 5.63 -10.87 -21.79
C LYS A 57 5.66 -12.41 -21.82
N LYS A 58 4.53 -13.06 -22.06
CA LYS A 58 4.38 -14.54 -22.02
C LYS A 58 4.84 -15.13 -20.65
N ILE A 59 4.58 -14.43 -19.56
CA ILE A 59 4.88 -14.87 -18.21
C ILE A 59 3.69 -15.66 -17.68
N LYS A 60 3.94 -16.88 -17.22
CA LYS A 60 2.90 -17.74 -16.63
C LYS A 60 2.48 -17.18 -15.27
N ILE A 61 1.18 -16.93 -15.11
CA ILE A 61 0.56 -16.54 -13.84
C ILE A 61 0.22 -17.81 -13.06
N GLU A 62 0.69 -17.88 -11.82
CA GLU A 62 0.54 -19.06 -10.95
C GLU A 62 -0.38 -18.79 -9.74
N ALA A 63 -1.33 -17.88 -9.88
CA ALA A 63 -2.22 -17.47 -8.79
C ALA A 63 -2.96 -18.65 -8.10
N PHE A 64 -3.24 -19.72 -8.84
CA PHE A 64 -3.93 -20.93 -8.36
C PHE A 64 -2.99 -22.14 -8.26
N SER A 65 -1.67 -21.92 -8.14
CA SER A 65 -0.67 -22.98 -7.92
C SER A 65 -0.71 -23.50 -6.48
N LYS A 66 0.22 -24.40 -6.14
CA LYS A 66 0.36 -24.94 -4.77
C LYS A 66 0.55 -23.86 -3.69
N ASP A 67 1.06 -22.68 -4.07
CA ASP A 67 1.31 -21.55 -3.16
C ASP A 67 0.13 -20.57 -3.06
N TRP A 68 -1.04 -20.91 -3.60
CA TRP A 68 -2.22 -20.03 -3.65
C TRP A 68 -2.58 -19.44 -2.28
N TYR A 69 -2.43 -20.21 -1.22
CA TYR A 69 -2.73 -19.76 0.14
C TYR A 69 -1.78 -18.64 0.62
N TRP A 70 -0.50 -18.69 0.19
CA TRP A 70 0.44 -17.60 0.47
C TRP A 70 0.05 -16.34 -0.29
N PHE A 71 -0.36 -16.45 -1.55
CA PHE A 71 -0.84 -15.30 -2.31
C PHE A 71 -2.10 -14.70 -1.70
N ALA A 72 -3.01 -15.53 -1.19
CA ALA A 72 -4.22 -15.10 -0.50
C ALA A 72 -3.88 -14.39 0.84
N ILE A 73 -3.03 -14.98 1.68
CA ILE A 73 -2.61 -14.38 2.95
C ILE A 73 -1.89 -13.05 2.70
N ILE A 74 -0.94 -13.00 1.77
CA ILE A 74 -0.20 -11.79 1.46
C ILE A 74 -1.13 -10.76 0.81
N GLY A 75 -2.00 -11.16 -0.10
CA GLY A 75 -3.01 -10.29 -0.69
C GLY A 75 -3.91 -9.64 0.36
N PHE A 76 -4.34 -10.40 1.34
CA PHE A 76 -5.15 -9.90 2.45
C PHE A 76 -4.36 -8.94 3.36
N VAL A 77 -3.18 -9.37 3.83
CA VAL A 77 -2.38 -8.62 4.81
C VAL A 77 -1.69 -7.41 4.20
N ASN A 78 -1.20 -7.51 2.95
CA ASN A 78 -0.40 -6.47 2.30
C ASN A 78 -1.21 -5.52 1.41
N LEU A 79 -2.42 -5.90 1.00
CA LEU A 79 -3.26 -5.09 0.10
C LEU A 79 -4.60 -4.77 0.73
N VAL A 80 -5.41 -5.79 1.05
CA VAL A 80 -6.80 -5.57 1.47
C VAL A 80 -6.86 -4.74 2.75
N ILE A 81 -6.21 -5.20 3.82
CA ILE A 81 -6.21 -4.51 5.11
C ILE A 81 -5.62 -3.10 5.00
N PRO A 82 -4.38 -2.91 4.53
CA PRO A 82 -3.78 -1.58 4.53
C PRO A 82 -4.48 -0.61 3.59
N PHE A 83 -4.92 -1.03 2.41
CA PHE A 83 -5.58 -0.12 1.48
C PHE A 83 -6.95 0.33 2.00
N PHE A 84 -7.70 -0.58 2.63
CA PHE A 84 -8.92 -0.23 3.32
C PHE A 84 -8.69 0.74 4.48
N LEU A 85 -7.78 0.41 5.40
CA LEU A 85 -7.50 1.22 6.58
C LEU A 85 -6.99 2.62 6.22
N ILE A 86 -6.11 2.72 5.22
CA ILE A 86 -5.60 4.01 4.74
C ILE A 86 -6.72 4.81 4.07
N ALA A 87 -7.53 4.21 3.20
CA ALA A 87 -8.64 4.90 2.56
C ALA A 87 -9.68 5.36 3.59
N TYR A 88 -9.99 4.53 4.58
CA TYR A 88 -10.89 4.85 5.68
C TYR A 88 -10.38 6.02 6.52
N GLY A 89 -9.08 6.02 6.86
CA GLY A 89 -8.46 7.13 7.58
C GLY A 89 -8.45 8.43 6.77
N VAL A 90 -8.06 8.37 5.50
CA VAL A 90 -7.95 9.55 4.61
C VAL A 90 -9.30 10.23 4.35
N GLN A 91 -10.43 9.53 4.46
CA GLN A 91 -11.74 10.16 4.34
C GLN A 91 -11.92 11.36 5.29
N LYS A 92 -11.41 11.26 6.50
CA LYS A 92 -11.67 12.24 7.58
C LYS A 92 -10.50 13.17 7.85
N ILE A 93 -9.27 12.75 7.59
CA ILE A 93 -8.09 13.59 7.78
C ILE A 93 -7.56 14.17 6.46
N GLN A 94 -6.68 15.15 6.57
CA GLN A 94 -6.04 15.76 5.41
C GLN A 94 -5.02 14.80 4.77
N SER A 95 -4.86 14.86 3.45
CA SER A 95 -3.96 13.97 2.72
C SER A 95 -2.48 14.17 3.06
N ASN A 96 -2.07 15.40 3.39
CA ASN A 96 -0.72 15.70 3.88
C ASN A 96 -0.43 15.00 5.21
N LEU A 97 -1.39 15.02 6.15
CA LEU A 97 -1.28 14.33 7.42
C LEU A 97 -1.18 12.82 7.22
N ALA A 98 -1.98 12.25 6.31
CA ALA A 98 -1.89 10.85 5.96
C ALA A 98 -0.51 10.46 5.39
N ALA A 99 0.08 11.32 4.53
CA ALA A 99 1.42 11.11 4.00
C ALA A 99 2.49 11.13 5.10
N ILE A 100 2.38 12.05 6.06
CA ILE A 100 3.27 12.13 7.23
C ILE A 100 3.15 10.86 8.08
N LEU A 101 1.92 10.41 8.38
CA LEU A 101 1.69 9.16 9.12
C LEU A 101 2.31 7.96 8.41
N MET A 102 2.16 7.86 7.10
CA MET A 102 2.76 6.80 6.31
C MET A 102 4.29 6.88 6.24
N SER A 103 4.91 8.04 6.49
CA SER A 103 6.37 8.15 6.60
C SER A 103 6.95 7.43 7.83
N THR A 104 6.09 6.94 8.75
CA THR A 104 6.48 6.02 9.83
C THR A 104 6.78 4.60 9.33
N THR A 105 6.38 4.26 8.10
CA THR A 105 6.57 2.92 7.53
C THR A 105 8.02 2.40 7.61
N PRO A 106 9.07 3.19 7.27
CA PRO A 106 10.45 2.76 7.44
C PRO A 106 10.82 2.46 8.90
N LEU A 107 10.26 3.20 9.87
CA LEU A 107 10.49 2.98 11.30
C LEU A 107 9.87 1.65 11.74
N SER A 108 8.60 1.43 11.39
CA SER A 108 7.92 0.15 11.62
C SER A 108 8.64 -1.00 10.92
N SER A 109 9.16 -0.78 9.70
CA SER A 109 9.93 -1.77 8.95
C SER A 109 11.23 -2.14 9.67
N ALA A 110 11.99 -1.18 10.18
CA ALA A 110 13.22 -1.44 10.91
C ALA A 110 12.96 -2.28 12.17
N ILE A 111 11.91 -1.94 12.93
CA ILE A 111 11.53 -2.66 14.14
C ILE A 111 11.08 -4.09 13.80
N LEU A 112 10.10 -4.24 12.91
CA LEU A 112 9.54 -5.54 12.57
C LEU A 112 10.56 -6.45 11.88
N ALA A 113 11.40 -5.92 10.99
CA ALA A 113 12.44 -6.69 10.33
C ALA A 113 13.45 -7.26 11.33
N HIS A 114 13.77 -6.55 12.42
CA HIS A 114 14.64 -7.06 13.49
C HIS A 114 14.11 -8.36 14.10
N PHE A 115 12.81 -8.44 14.35
CA PHE A 115 12.20 -9.61 14.98
C PHE A 115 11.91 -10.74 13.99
N PHE A 116 11.52 -10.42 12.77
CA PHE A 116 10.99 -11.38 11.80
C PHE A 116 11.97 -11.77 10.70
N THR A 117 13.14 -11.11 10.57
CA THR A 117 14.16 -11.47 9.59
C THR A 117 15.48 -11.82 10.28
N LYS A 118 16.29 -12.67 9.61
CA LYS A 118 17.62 -13.05 10.10
C LYS A 118 18.71 -12.06 9.70
N THR A 119 18.47 -11.33 8.61
CA THR A 119 19.44 -10.46 7.94
C THR A 119 19.40 -9.01 8.42
N GLU A 120 18.22 -8.53 8.84
CA GLU A 120 18.00 -7.14 9.23
C GLU A 120 17.96 -7.02 10.76
N LYS A 121 19.15 -6.84 11.37
CA LYS A 121 19.25 -6.60 12.81
C LYS A 121 19.35 -5.09 13.11
N ILE A 122 18.68 -4.66 14.17
CA ILE A 122 18.78 -3.30 14.68
C ILE A 122 20.17 -3.16 15.34
N ASN A 123 20.88 -2.10 14.94
CA ASN A 123 22.09 -1.64 15.60
C ASN A 123 21.81 -0.28 16.27
N PHE A 124 22.80 0.22 17.04
CA PHE A 124 22.66 1.47 17.78
C PHE A 124 22.31 2.67 16.89
N THR A 125 22.92 2.77 15.70
CA THR A 125 22.63 3.82 14.73
C THR A 125 21.19 3.78 14.23
N LYS A 126 20.66 2.58 13.96
CA LYS A 126 19.25 2.39 13.57
C LYS A 126 18.30 2.79 14.70
N ILE A 127 18.64 2.49 15.97
CA ILE A 127 17.84 2.92 17.14
C ILE A 127 17.75 4.44 17.21
N ILE A 128 18.89 5.13 17.11
CA ILE A 128 18.91 6.60 17.09
C ILE A 128 18.04 7.12 15.93
N GLY A 129 18.20 6.58 14.72
CA GLY A 129 17.40 6.96 13.56
C GLY A 129 15.89 6.80 13.79
N VAL A 130 15.47 5.69 14.42
CA VAL A 130 14.05 5.44 14.78
C VAL A 130 13.56 6.48 15.78
N ILE A 131 14.34 6.77 16.84
CA ILE A 131 13.98 7.75 17.88
C ILE A 131 13.84 9.15 17.28
N VAL A 132 14.84 9.59 16.49
CA VAL A 132 14.84 10.91 15.85
C VAL A 132 13.68 11.02 14.85
N GLY A 133 13.45 9.99 14.04
CA GLY A 133 12.32 9.94 13.10
C GLY A 133 10.98 10.02 13.83
N PHE A 134 10.81 9.28 14.92
CA PHE A 134 9.60 9.33 15.73
C PHE A 134 9.40 10.70 16.39
N ALA A 135 10.47 11.30 16.95
CA ALA A 135 10.42 12.65 17.49
C ALA A 135 10.02 13.68 16.44
N GLY A 136 10.57 13.59 15.21
CA GLY A 136 10.15 14.43 14.08
C GLY A 136 8.66 14.32 13.76
N ILE A 137 8.10 13.11 13.79
CA ILE A 137 6.66 12.89 13.61
C ILE A 137 5.87 13.53 14.74
N VAL A 138 6.29 13.36 16.00
CA VAL A 138 5.63 13.99 17.16
C VAL A 138 5.64 15.51 17.04
N ILE A 139 6.75 16.11 16.63
CA ILE A 139 6.85 17.57 16.41
C ILE A 139 5.90 18.03 15.30
N LEU A 140 5.87 17.34 14.16
CA LEU A 140 4.96 17.66 13.06
C LEU A 140 3.49 17.53 13.46
N PHE A 141 3.21 16.64 14.40
CA PHE A 141 1.85 16.47 14.94
C PHE A 141 1.52 17.44 16.06
N SER A 142 2.52 18.05 16.74
CA SER A 142 2.29 18.87 17.93
C SER A 142 1.35 20.04 17.67
N ASP A 143 1.46 20.70 16.52
CA ASP A 143 0.57 21.80 16.13
C ASP A 143 -0.83 21.31 15.68
N ASN A 144 -0.95 20.05 15.30
CA ASN A 144 -2.20 19.39 14.91
C ASN A 144 -2.73 18.46 16.01
N LEU A 145 -2.07 18.36 17.16
CA LEU A 145 -2.49 17.58 18.33
C LEU A 145 -3.69 18.20 19.09
N LEU A 146 -4.21 19.35 18.64
CA LEU A 146 -5.62 19.72 18.87
C LEU A 146 -6.56 18.81 18.06
N ILE A 147 -6.16 17.55 17.96
CA ILE A 147 -6.89 16.47 17.30
C ILE A 147 -8.10 16.21 18.20
N ASN A 148 -9.28 16.55 17.69
CA ASN A 148 -10.53 15.97 18.20
C ASN A 148 -10.36 14.46 18.26
N ASN A 149 -10.94 13.80 19.27
CA ASN A 149 -10.85 12.35 19.43
C ASN A 149 -11.17 11.55 18.15
N GLU A 150 -12.03 12.09 17.28
CA GLU A 150 -12.32 11.52 15.97
C GLU A 150 -11.10 11.46 15.04
N ASN A 151 -10.35 12.54 14.90
CA ASN A 151 -9.18 12.59 14.03
C ASN A 151 -8.08 11.63 14.49
N PHE A 152 -7.94 11.43 15.81
CA PHE A 152 -7.00 10.47 16.38
C PHE A 152 -7.32 9.03 15.94
N PHE A 153 -8.60 8.64 15.97
CA PHE A 153 -9.00 7.31 15.51
C PHE A 153 -8.64 7.07 14.04
N TYR A 154 -8.91 8.02 13.16
CA TYR A 154 -8.58 7.91 11.74
C TYR A 154 -7.07 7.90 11.48
N ALA A 155 -6.31 8.68 12.24
CA ALA A 155 -4.84 8.64 12.20
C ALA A 155 -4.31 7.26 12.63
N LEU A 156 -4.88 6.66 13.68
CA LEU A 156 -4.54 5.31 14.12
C LEU A 156 -4.81 4.26 13.04
N MET A 157 -5.91 4.38 12.29
CA MET A 157 -6.21 3.47 11.16
C MET A 157 -5.10 3.52 10.10
N ILE A 158 -4.57 4.71 9.78
CA ILE A 158 -3.47 4.85 8.83
C ILE A 158 -2.17 4.21 9.35
N LEU A 159 -1.86 4.42 10.63
CA LEU A 159 -0.69 3.81 11.27
C LEU A 159 -0.78 2.28 11.30
N LEU A 160 -1.96 1.74 11.62
CA LEU A 160 -2.22 0.31 11.53
C LEU A 160 -2.07 -0.19 10.08
N GLY A 161 -2.62 0.54 9.11
CA GLY A 161 -2.45 0.22 7.69
C GLY A 161 -0.98 0.16 7.28
N SER A 162 -0.16 1.13 7.73
CA SER A 162 1.28 1.13 7.47
C SER A 162 1.98 -0.09 8.08
N THR A 163 1.59 -0.49 9.28
CA THR A 163 2.13 -1.67 9.97
C THR A 163 1.79 -2.97 9.23
N PHE A 164 0.55 -3.14 8.81
CA PHE A 164 0.13 -4.29 7.99
C PHE A 164 0.86 -4.32 6.64
N TYR A 165 1.11 -3.17 6.04
CA TYR A 165 1.90 -3.07 4.81
C TYR A 165 3.32 -3.63 4.99
N VAL A 166 3.95 -3.35 6.13
CA VAL A 166 5.28 -3.89 6.47
C VAL A 166 5.21 -5.39 6.73
N ILE A 167 4.24 -5.85 7.51
CA ILE A 167 4.04 -7.29 7.80
C ILE A 167 3.87 -8.07 6.49
N GLY A 168 3.01 -7.57 5.59
CA GLY A 168 2.80 -8.18 4.29
C GLY A 168 4.06 -8.19 3.42
N GLY A 169 4.87 -7.12 3.47
CA GLY A 169 6.18 -7.07 2.82
C GLY A 169 7.14 -8.15 3.33
N ILE A 170 7.20 -8.36 4.64
CA ILE A 170 8.01 -9.42 5.25
C ILE A 170 7.50 -10.81 4.84
N LEU A 171 6.18 -11.02 4.82
CA LEU A 171 5.60 -12.30 4.38
C LEU A 171 5.94 -12.60 2.92
N THR A 172 6.05 -11.58 2.07
CA THR A 172 6.42 -11.74 0.66
C THR A 172 7.81 -12.37 0.49
N LEU A 173 8.73 -12.17 1.44
CA LEU A 173 10.07 -12.79 1.42
C LEU A 173 10.00 -14.33 1.42
N LYS A 174 8.93 -14.93 1.95
CA LYS A 174 8.77 -16.40 1.98
C LYS A 174 8.58 -17.02 0.60
N ILE A 175 8.12 -16.23 -0.39
CA ILE A 175 7.83 -16.68 -1.76
C ILE A 175 8.59 -15.84 -2.82
N SER A 176 9.64 -15.13 -2.40
CA SER A 176 10.44 -14.23 -3.26
C SER A 176 11.26 -14.95 -4.34
N SER A 177 11.31 -16.29 -4.35
CA SER A 177 11.95 -17.07 -5.41
C SER A 177 11.22 -17.05 -6.76
N LYS A 178 9.98 -16.54 -6.80
CA LYS A 178 9.19 -16.43 -8.03
C LYS A 178 9.54 -15.13 -8.76
N LYS A 179 9.32 -15.13 -10.10
CA LYS A 179 9.45 -13.90 -10.90
C LYS A 179 8.51 -12.83 -10.35
N ASN A 180 8.98 -11.59 -10.29
CA ASN A 180 8.26 -10.47 -9.69
C ASN A 180 6.88 -10.23 -10.29
N GLU A 181 6.75 -10.32 -11.60
CA GLU A 181 5.47 -10.12 -12.29
C GLU A 181 4.46 -11.21 -11.93
N ASN A 182 4.90 -12.49 -11.84
CA ASN A 182 4.04 -13.60 -11.42
C ASN A 182 3.61 -13.43 -9.96
N LEU A 183 4.53 -13.07 -9.08
CA LEU A 183 4.26 -12.84 -7.67
C LEU A 183 3.25 -11.70 -7.48
N THR A 184 3.51 -10.55 -8.12
CA THR A 184 2.64 -9.38 -8.04
C THR A 184 1.24 -9.65 -8.59
N SER A 185 1.13 -10.26 -9.78
CA SER A 185 -0.17 -10.59 -10.36
C SER A 185 -0.97 -11.54 -9.47
N SER A 186 -0.33 -12.58 -8.93
CA SER A 186 -1.00 -13.56 -8.07
C SER A 186 -1.51 -12.94 -6.77
N ILE A 187 -0.73 -12.09 -6.13
CA ILE A 187 -1.13 -11.39 -4.90
C ILE A 187 -2.28 -10.40 -5.17
N LEU A 188 -2.23 -9.65 -6.28
CA LEU A 188 -3.28 -8.70 -6.66
C LEU A 188 -4.59 -9.42 -7.03
N ILE A 189 -4.53 -10.57 -7.73
CA ILE A 189 -5.70 -11.38 -8.04
C ILE A 189 -6.38 -11.84 -6.75
N TRP A 190 -5.64 -12.44 -5.83
CA TRP A 190 -6.20 -12.89 -4.55
C TRP A 190 -6.71 -11.75 -3.69
N GLY A 191 -5.98 -10.62 -3.64
CA GLY A 191 -6.45 -9.42 -2.96
C GLY A 191 -7.79 -8.93 -3.51
N SER A 192 -7.94 -8.90 -4.84
CA SER A 192 -9.21 -8.54 -5.51
C SER A 192 -10.33 -9.51 -5.18
N LEU A 193 -10.07 -10.82 -5.24
CA LEU A 193 -11.07 -11.87 -4.96
C LEU A 193 -11.55 -11.81 -3.51
N ILE A 194 -10.68 -11.50 -2.56
CA ILE A 194 -11.03 -11.43 -1.14
C ILE A 194 -11.85 -10.19 -0.82
N ILE A 195 -11.45 -9.01 -1.32
CA ILE A 195 -12.13 -7.76 -0.97
C ILE A 195 -13.44 -7.58 -1.74
N PHE A 196 -13.61 -8.19 -2.92
CA PHE A 196 -14.80 -8.06 -3.76
C PHE A 196 -16.11 -8.37 -3.03
N PRO A 197 -16.31 -9.57 -2.41
CA PRO A 197 -17.54 -9.87 -1.68
C PRO A 197 -17.76 -8.95 -0.49
N ILE A 198 -16.69 -8.52 0.19
CA ILE A 198 -16.76 -7.61 1.32
C ILE A 198 -17.29 -6.24 0.86
N MET A 199 -16.74 -5.71 -0.22
CA MET A 199 -17.19 -4.45 -0.81
C MET A 199 -18.66 -4.50 -1.24
N ILE A 200 -19.06 -5.56 -1.92
CA ILE A 200 -20.47 -5.75 -2.37
C ILE A 200 -21.43 -5.73 -1.18
N TYR A 201 -21.07 -6.42 -0.11
CA TYR A 201 -21.93 -6.53 1.07
C TYR A 201 -22.07 -5.21 1.84
N PHE A 202 -20.98 -4.45 2.00
CA PHE A 202 -20.97 -3.27 2.86
C PHE A 202 -21.20 -1.94 2.13
N GLU A 203 -20.79 -1.77 0.86
CA GLU A 203 -20.79 -0.46 0.21
C GLU A 203 -21.70 -0.34 -1.02
N GLN A 204 -22.03 -1.42 -1.70
CA GLN A 204 -22.94 -1.45 -2.86
C GLN A 204 -22.69 -0.31 -3.88
N PRO A 205 -21.51 -0.24 -4.51
CA PRO A 205 -21.06 0.94 -5.27
C PRO A 205 -21.90 1.26 -6.53
N TRP A 206 -22.76 0.36 -6.98
CA TRP A 206 -23.66 0.59 -8.13
C TRP A 206 -24.79 1.60 -7.86
N ASN A 207 -25.03 1.94 -6.60
CA ASN A 207 -26.02 2.95 -6.21
C ASN A 207 -25.44 4.38 -6.24
N LEU A 208 -24.16 4.54 -6.58
CA LEU A 208 -23.47 5.83 -6.53
C LEU A 208 -23.50 6.53 -7.89
N VAL A 209 -23.60 7.85 -7.88
CA VAL A 209 -23.32 8.71 -9.04
C VAL A 209 -21.94 9.37 -8.77
N PRO A 210 -20.86 8.76 -9.25
CA PRO A 210 -19.53 9.23 -8.91
C PRO A 210 -19.16 10.51 -9.66
N ARG A 211 -18.41 11.39 -9.01
CA ARG A 211 -17.78 12.53 -9.63
C ARG A 211 -16.67 12.09 -10.58
N LEU A 212 -16.49 12.84 -11.66
CA LEU A 212 -15.47 12.54 -12.67
C LEU A 212 -14.05 12.56 -12.08
N ASP A 213 -13.75 13.56 -11.24
CA ASP A 213 -12.45 13.68 -10.57
C ASP A 213 -12.14 12.50 -9.63
N SER A 214 -13.15 12.00 -8.90
CA SER A 214 -13.01 10.82 -8.05
C SER A 214 -12.74 9.56 -8.87
N THR A 215 -13.39 9.41 -10.02
CA THR A 215 -13.18 8.26 -10.92
C THR A 215 -11.80 8.31 -11.57
N ILE A 216 -11.36 9.47 -12.05
CA ILE A 216 -10.02 9.64 -12.62
C ILE A 216 -8.95 9.32 -11.57
N SER A 217 -9.11 9.86 -10.34
CA SER A 217 -8.19 9.59 -9.23
C SER A 217 -8.11 8.10 -8.91
N LEU A 218 -9.24 7.41 -8.95
CA LEU A 218 -9.30 5.97 -8.68
C LEU A 218 -8.59 5.14 -9.77
N ILE A 219 -8.79 5.49 -11.04
CA ILE A 219 -8.07 4.86 -12.16
C ILE A 219 -6.56 5.12 -12.02
N TYR A 220 -6.18 6.35 -11.72
CA TYR A 220 -4.78 6.69 -11.44
C TYR A 220 -4.18 5.81 -10.34
N LEU A 221 -4.89 5.65 -9.21
CA LEU A 221 -4.45 4.81 -8.07
C LEU A 221 -4.22 3.35 -8.45
N GLY A 222 -5.09 2.78 -9.28
CA GLY A 222 -4.95 1.41 -9.75
C GLY A 222 -3.77 1.24 -10.70
N VAL A 223 -3.63 2.16 -11.66
CA VAL A 223 -2.61 2.06 -12.72
C VAL A 223 -1.21 2.40 -12.19
N PHE A 224 -1.02 3.57 -11.58
CA PHE A 224 0.31 4.07 -11.21
C PHE A 224 0.80 3.55 -9.86
N PRO A 225 0.20 3.92 -8.70
CA PRO A 225 0.73 3.50 -7.40
C PRO A 225 0.58 2.00 -7.12
N THR A 226 -0.38 1.32 -7.75
CA THR A 226 -0.61 -0.11 -7.50
C THR A 226 -0.03 -0.98 -8.62
N GLY A 227 -0.28 -0.64 -9.89
CA GLY A 227 0.24 -1.41 -11.02
C GLY A 227 1.72 -1.14 -11.28
N ILE A 228 2.05 0.06 -11.79
CA ILE A 228 3.41 0.39 -12.25
C ILE A 228 4.41 0.40 -11.09
N ALA A 229 4.06 1.05 -9.96
CA ALA A 229 4.98 1.15 -8.83
C ALA A 229 5.34 -0.22 -8.22
N TRP A 230 4.42 -1.18 -8.23
CA TRP A 230 4.70 -2.53 -7.76
C TRP A 230 5.63 -3.31 -8.68
N LEU A 231 5.60 -3.06 -9.99
CA LEU A 231 6.57 -3.63 -10.93
C LEU A 231 7.97 -3.06 -10.76
N ILE A 232 8.07 -1.77 -10.44
CA ILE A 232 9.36 -1.10 -10.23
C ILE A 232 9.97 -1.50 -8.88
N ARG A 233 9.14 -1.77 -7.85
CA ARG A 233 9.57 -2.11 -6.49
C ARG A 233 10.34 -3.43 -6.41
N PHE A 234 10.07 -4.36 -7.28
CA PHE A 234 10.66 -5.69 -7.34
C PHE A 234 11.59 -5.83 -8.54
#